data_571306a19998302f7494d68ab8865278
#
_entry.id   571306a19998302f7494d68ab8865278
#
_cell.length_a   1.000
_cell.length_b   1.000
_cell.length_c   1.000
_cell.angle_alpha   90.00
_cell.angle_beta   90.00
_cell.angle_gamma   90.00
#
_symmetry.space_group_name_H-M   'P 1'
#
loop_
_entity.id
_entity.type
_entity.pdbx_description
1 polymer ?
#
loop_
_entity_poly.entity_id
_entity_poly.type
_entity_poly.pdbx_seq_one_letter_code
_entity_poly.pdbx_strand_id
1 'polypeptide(L)'
;VFDLQSLGGDMGLRKAVWVTGDHSPLADVLGARRTINAAVASELALLDEYVRSRTAGASPWDTGVTEKDLFNSAVCELAAALSSTFAAINNKLQMWRQLRPLVRQGFIDGALDLERVRTIHDHLLHARPETAVALETEILKAAREMAPGALGREIDRLLIEADADWDRAVRKRAARTEKRIRLRRRARGLSSLTTLMTDGEADEQLSRIDAEVIRLHPEDPRSDDQRRADAQTALMRGETLLCECATCLTPRDSDRAPEHDDPDTADNEPSDTDCAATDGTRSGSSTSAATGDEPPTSQSPNTIPPDAPPPRLPTPGSVNTRATRSRPGGGTLIERWRAIVGDDPIGIHALYPDGHGGMKLPPPGALSYTPSRALAATVRAENPYCLHPGCNVPSERCDLDHIVEFDRHRPEKGGWTILTNIGPRCRLHHNLKTRKLWRTELLPDGVLHIVDPLGRHYFTPPAL
;
A
#
# COMPACT_ATOMS: atom_id res chain seq x y z
N VAL A 1 -45.32 5.95 28.33
CA VAL A 1 -45.35 4.56 28.78
C VAL A 1 -45.74 3.73 27.56
N PHE A 2 -44.77 3.21 26.87
CA PHE A 2 -44.99 2.32 25.71
C PHE A 2 -44.82 0.87 26.18
N ASP A 3 -45.83 0.07 25.89
CA ASP A 3 -45.90 -1.36 26.18
C ASP A 3 -44.92 -2.11 25.29
N LEU A 4 -43.89 -2.72 25.90
CA LEU A 4 -42.83 -3.47 25.25
C LEU A 4 -43.21 -4.95 25.00
N GLN A 5 -44.47 -5.35 25.23
CA GLN A 5 -44.87 -6.77 25.17
C GLN A 5 -45.48 -7.21 23.83
N SER A 6 -45.65 -6.34 22.83
CA SER A 6 -46.29 -6.74 21.55
C SER A 6 -45.33 -6.96 20.37
N LEU A 7 -44.01 -7.00 20.59
CA LEU A 7 -43.05 -7.33 19.51
C LEU A 7 -42.59 -8.76 19.66
N GLY A 8 -43.38 -9.67 19.08
CA GLY A 8 -43.05 -11.08 18.92
C GLY A 8 -41.75 -11.31 18.17
N GLY A 9 -41.04 -12.29 18.64
CA GLY A 9 -39.72 -12.76 18.31
C GLY A 9 -39.28 -12.67 16.85
N ASP A 10 -38.28 -11.84 16.66
CA ASP A 10 -37.19 -12.16 15.73
C ASP A 10 -35.89 -11.62 16.33
N MET A 11 -34.95 -12.53 16.61
CA MET A 11 -33.67 -12.20 17.19
C MET A 11 -32.78 -11.58 16.11
N GLY A 12 -32.50 -10.29 16.24
CA GLY A 12 -31.31 -9.89 15.51
C GLY A 12 -30.98 -8.44 15.33
N LEU A 13 -31.83 -7.57 15.02
CA LEU A 13 -31.42 -6.22 14.67
C LEU A 13 -32.11 -5.18 15.56
N ARG A 14 -31.37 -4.62 16.51
CA ARG A 14 -31.86 -3.47 17.28
C ARG A 14 -32.04 -2.29 16.31
N LYS A 15 -33.27 -2.04 15.91
CA LYS A 15 -33.62 -0.81 15.19
C LYS A 15 -33.44 0.37 16.13
N ALA A 16 -32.65 1.35 15.71
CA ALA A 16 -32.59 2.63 16.40
C ALA A 16 -33.94 3.32 16.23
N VAL A 17 -34.69 3.49 17.32
CA VAL A 17 -35.95 4.26 17.32
C VAL A 17 -35.58 5.73 17.44
N TRP A 18 -35.85 6.51 16.40
CA TRP A 18 -35.70 7.96 16.42
C TRP A 18 -36.84 8.58 17.23
N VAL A 19 -36.50 9.25 18.32
CA VAL A 19 -37.46 10.06 19.08
C VAL A 19 -37.47 11.45 18.45
N THR A 20 -38.55 11.80 17.78
CA THR A 20 -38.81 13.16 17.31
C THR A 20 -39.45 13.94 18.44
N GLY A 21 -38.69 14.82 19.07
CA GLY A 21 -39.18 15.79 20.04
C GLY A 21 -38.54 17.14 19.77
N ASP A 22 -39.32 18.17 19.62
CA ASP A 22 -38.85 19.54 19.44
C ASP A 22 -38.03 19.98 20.66
N HIS A 23 -36.85 20.60 20.40
CA HIS A 23 -35.96 21.23 21.38
C HIS A 23 -35.06 20.31 22.24
N SER A 24 -34.70 19.12 21.76
CA SER A 24 -33.64 18.32 22.39
C SER A 24 -32.25 18.82 21.97
N PRO A 25 -31.24 18.89 22.87
CA PRO A 25 -29.86 19.12 22.49
C PRO A 25 -29.34 18.14 21.40
N LEU A 26 -29.99 16.99 21.25
CA LEU A 26 -29.76 16.03 20.17
C LEU A 26 -30.15 16.59 18.79
N ALA A 27 -31.14 17.46 18.70
CA ALA A 27 -31.57 18.06 17.42
C ALA A 27 -30.44 18.91 16.81
N ASP A 28 -29.68 19.64 17.62
CA ASP A 28 -28.55 20.46 17.19
C ASP A 28 -27.40 19.57 16.69
N VAL A 29 -27.12 18.45 17.38
CA VAL A 29 -26.14 17.47 16.96
C VAL A 29 -26.50 16.84 15.61
N LEU A 30 -27.78 16.48 15.43
CA LEU A 30 -28.30 15.93 14.19
C LEU A 30 -28.26 16.95 13.04
N GLY A 31 -28.59 18.21 13.33
CA GLY A 31 -28.48 19.33 12.39
C GLY A 31 -27.05 19.56 11.93
N ALA A 32 -26.13 19.64 12.88
CA ALA A 32 -24.70 19.76 12.57
C ALA A 32 -24.16 18.56 11.74
N ARG A 33 -24.62 17.35 12.07
CA ARG A 33 -24.23 16.13 11.31
C ARG A 33 -24.73 16.19 9.86
N ARG A 34 -25.97 16.62 9.64
CA ARG A 34 -26.52 16.82 8.30
C ARG A 34 -25.70 17.83 7.50
N THR A 35 -25.34 18.94 8.11
CA THR A 35 -24.49 19.96 7.47
C THR A 35 -23.14 19.42 7.08
N ILE A 36 -22.49 18.66 7.95
CA ILE A 36 -21.20 18.00 7.65
C ILE A 36 -21.36 17.03 6.47
N ASN A 37 -22.40 16.18 6.48
CA ASN A 37 -22.62 15.20 5.41
C ASN A 37 -22.83 15.90 4.05
N ALA A 38 -23.67 16.94 4.02
CA ALA A 38 -23.92 17.73 2.81
C ALA A 38 -22.66 18.44 2.31
N ALA A 39 -21.82 18.95 3.23
CA ALA A 39 -20.54 19.56 2.86
C ALA A 39 -19.57 18.54 2.24
N VAL A 40 -19.53 17.31 2.75
CA VAL A 40 -18.72 16.22 2.15
C VAL A 40 -19.24 15.83 0.77
N ALA A 41 -20.57 15.75 0.58
CA ALA A 41 -21.16 15.50 -0.73
C ALA A 41 -20.82 16.63 -1.73
N SER A 42 -20.86 17.88 -1.28
CA SER A 42 -20.48 19.05 -2.08
C SER A 42 -19.01 19.02 -2.47
N GLU A 43 -18.09 18.65 -1.56
CA GLU A 43 -16.67 18.44 -1.89
C GLU A 43 -16.53 17.45 -3.05
N LEU A 44 -17.20 16.28 -2.98
CA LEU A 44 -17.09 15.27 -4.02
C LEU A 44 -17.65 15.75 -5.37
N ALA A 45 -18.73 16.50 -5.36
CA ALA A 45 -19.31 17.10 -6.57
C ALA A 45 -18.32 18.09 -7.22
N LEU A 46 -17.69 18.95 -6.42
CA LEU A 46 -16.71 19.94 -6.89
C LEU A 46 -15.43 19.26 -7.41
N LEU A 47 -14.97 18.18 -6.78
CA LEU A 47 -13.85 17.38 -7.30
C LEU A 47 -14.17 16.83 -8.70
N ASP A 48 -15.37 16.31 -8.89
CA ASP A 48 -15.80 15.75 -10.19
C ASP A 48 -15.97 16.86 -11.25
N GLU A 49 -16.55 17.99 -10.89
CA GLU A 49 -16.69 19.14 -11.76
C GLU A 49 -15.31 19.67 -12.21
N TYR A 50 -14.38 19.81 -11.26
CA TYR A 50 -13.00 20.20 -11.56
C TYR A 50 -12.36 19.28 -12.60
N VAL A 51 -12.41 17.97 -12.36
CA VAL A 51 -11.83 16.98 -13.28
C VAL A 51 -12.50 17.08 -14.67
N ARG A 52 -13.83 17.20 -14.73
CA ARG A 52 -14.55 17.37 -16.00
C ARG A 52 -14.13 18.64 -16.74
N SER A 53 -14.00 19.74 -16.05
CA SER A 53 -13.55 21.01 -16.67
C SER A 53 -12.14 20.91 -17.22
N ARG A 54 -11.24 20.16 -16.55
CA ARG A 54 -9.86 19.94 -16.98
C ARG A 54 -9.71 18.96 -18.15
N THR A 55 -10.70 18.08 -18.34
CA THR A 55 -10.73 17.10 -19.45
C THR A 55 -11.56 17.56 -20.63
N ALA A 56 -12.42 18.56 -20.46
CA ALA A 56 -13.23 19.11 -21.52
C ALA A 56 -12.36 19.75 -22.62
N GLY A 57 -12.63 19.45 -23.87
CA GLY A 57 -11.96 20.05 -25.03
C GLY A 57 -10.61 19.43 -25.40
N ALA A 58 -10.25 18.30 -24.79
CA ALA A 58 -9.04 17.57 -25.19
C ALA A 58 -9.22 16.98 -26.59
N SER A 59 -8.43 17.48 -27.55
CA SER A 59 -8.28 16.82 -28.87
C SER A 59 -7.00 16.00 -28.87
N PRO A 60 -7.08 14.66 -28.91
CA PRO A 60 -5.89 13.81 -28.96
C PRO A 60 -5.04 14.05 -30.23
N TRP A 61 -5.60 14.64 -31.24
CA TRP A 61 -4.96 14.84 -32.54
C TRP A 61 -3.97 16.00 -32.56
N ASP A 62 -4.13 16.99 -31.67
CA ASP A 62 -3.33 18.22 -31.72
C ASP A 62 -2.07 18.17 -30.86
N THR A 63 -2.01 17.34 -29.81
CA THR A 63 -0.94 17.43 -28.80
C THR A 63 -0.29 16.09 -28.43
N GLY A 64 -0.84 14.97 -28.89
CA GLY A 64 -0.43 13.64 -28.44
C GLY A 64 -0.74 13.34 -26.95
N VAL A 65 -1.51 14.23 -26.30
CA VAL A 65 -2.01 14.10 -24.91
C VAL A 65 -3.39 13.48 -24.96
N THR A 66 -3.60 12.37 -24.27
CA THR A 66 -4.89 11.68 -24.21
C THR A 66 -5.81 12.26 -23.14
N GLU A 67 -7.13 12.01 -23.25
CA GLU A 67 -8.10 12.34 -22.19
C GLU A 67 -7.69 11.70 -20.84
N LYS A 68 -7.15 10.47 -20.88
CA LYS A 68 -6.61 9.79 -19.70
C LYS A 68 -5.43 10.54 -19.08
N ASP A 69 -4.55 11.13 -19.89
CA ASP A 69 -3.42 11.92 -19.38
C ASP A 69 -3.93 13.19 -18.70
N LEU A 70 -4.93 13.85 -19.26
CA LEU A 70 -5.58 15.03 -18.65
C LEU A 70 -6.33 14.67 -17.38
N PHE A 71 -7.08 13.57 -17.37
CA PHE A 71 -7.72 13.06 -16.16
C PHE A 71 -6.69 12.79 -15.06
N ASN A 72 -5.63 12.09 -15.38
CA ASN A 72 -4.57 11.77 -14.42
C ASN A 72 -3.89 13.06 -13.90
N SER A 73 -3.66 14.04 -14.77
CA SER A 73 -3.11 15.33 -14.38
C SER A 73 -4.03 16.08 -13.42
N ALA A 74 -5.32 16.18 -13.74
CA ALA A 74 -6.31 16.84 -12.89
C ALA A 74 -6.42 16.18 -11.51
N VAL A 75 -6.40 14.85 -11.44
CA VAL A 75 -6.39 14.12 -10.17
C VAL A 75 -5.11 14.38 -9.38
N CYS A 76 -3.94 14.45 -10.03
CA CYS A 76 -2.68 14.82 -9.37
C CYS A 76 -2.71 16.26 -8.86
N GLU A 77 -3.29 17.20 -9.61
CA GLU A 77 -3.48 18.59 -9.20
C GLU A 77 -4.31 18.71 -7.92
N LEU A 78 -5.43 17.96 -7.85
CA LEU A 78 -6.28 17.87 -6.65
C LEU A 78 -5.53 17.18 -5.49
N ALA A 79 -4.83 16.08 -5.76
CA ALA A 79 -4.07 15.37 -4.74
C ALA A 79 -3.00 16.25 -4.10
N ALA A 80 -2.26 17.02 -4.90
CA ALA A 80 -1.25 17.95 -4.43
C ALA A 80 -1.88 19.11 -3.64
N ALA A 81 -2.96 19.72 -4.16
CA ALA A 81 -3.64 20.84 -3.51
C ALA A 81 -4.27 20.47 -2.17
N LEU A 82 -4.77 19.23 -2.04
CA LEU A 82 -5.44 18.73 -0.84
C LEU A 82 -4.52 17.92 0.08
N SER A 83 -3.20 17.93 -0.18
CA SER A 83 -2.22 17.13 0.59
C SER A 83 -2.64 15.65 0.71
N SER A 84 -3.16 15.10 -0.40
CA SER A 84 -3.70 13.75 -0.51
C SER A 84 -2.91 12.91 -1.52
N THR A 85 -3.32 11.65 -1.72
CA THR A 85 -2.73 10.78 -2.74
C THR A 85 -3.63 10.69 -3.97
N PHE A 86 -3.03 10.43 -5.14
CA PHE A 86 -3.78 10.14 -6.37
C PHE A 86 -4.87 9.08 -6.13
N ALA A 87 -4.51 7.98 -5.47
CA ALA A 87 -5.44 6.87 -5.22
C ALA A 87 -6.63 7.31 -4.35
N ALA A 88 -6.41 8.14 -3.33
CA ALA A 88 -7.47 8.62 -2.47
C ALA A 88 -8.46 9.50 -3.23
N ILE A 89 -7.97 10.45 -4.02
CA ILE A 89 -8.82 11.33 -4.85
C ILE A 89 -9.54 10.51 -5.92
N ASN A 90 -8.82 9.64 -6.64
CA ASN A 90 -9.41 8.79 -7.67
C ASN A 90 -10.53 7.90 -7.11
N ASN A 91 -10.33 7.27 -5.94
CA ASN A 91 -11.37 6.43 -5.32
C ASN A 91 -12.61 7.25 -4.92
N LYS A 92 -12.43 8.48 -4.41
CA LYS A 92 -13.53 9.40 -4.12
C LYS A 92 -14.33 9.71 -5.40
N LEU A 93 -13.65 10.01 -6.50
CA LEU A 93 -14.28 10.31 -7.80
C LEU A 93 -15.00 9.11 -8.38
N GLN A 94 -14.39 7.93 -8.36
CA GLN A 94 -15.02 6.70 -8.85
C GLN A 94 -16.28 6.39 -8.06
N MET A 95 -16.22 6.42 -6.74
CA MET A 95 -17.39 6.25 -5.90
C MET A 95 -18.48 7.27 -6.25
N TRP A 96 -18.16 8.57 -6.28
CA TRP A 96 -19.13 9.63 -6.58
C TRP A 96 -19.82 9.44 -7.92
N ARG A 97 -19.08 9.09 -8.97
CA ARG A 97 -19.61 8.86 -10.33
C ARG A 97 -20.52 7.65 -10.42
N GLN A 98 -20.28 6.64 -9.60
CA GLN A 98 -21.05 5.39 -9.59
C GLN A 98 -22.22 5.39 -8.61
N LEU A 99 -22.39 6.45 -7.78
CA LEU A 99 -23.53 6.54 -6.88
C LEU A 99 -24.85 6.50 -7.63
N ARG A 100 -25.77 5.67 -7.15
CA ARG A 100 -27.15 5.63 -7.61
C ARG A 100 -27.85 6.98 -7.36
N PRO A 101 -28.82 7.39 -8.19
CA PRO A 101 -29.43 8.72 -8.11
C PRO A 101 -30.02 9.05 -6.75
N LEU A 102 -30.81 8.15 -6.15
CA LEU A 102 -31.45 8.42 -4.86
C LEU A 102 -30.43 8.41 -3.70
N VAL A 103 -29.42 7.54 -3.76
CA VAL A 103 -28.31 7.52 -2.77
C VAL A 103 -27.54 8.83 -2.84
N ARG A 104 -27.21 9.29 -4.06
CA ARG A 104 -26.52 10.58 -4.27
C ARG A 104 -27.36 11.74 -3.72
N GLN A 105 -28.66 11.75 -3.99
CA GLN A 105 -29.54 12.80 -3.46
C GLN A 105 -29.60 12.77 -1.94
N GLY A 106 -29.77 11.60 -1.32
CA GLY A 106 -29.75 11.46 0.13
C GLY A 106 -28.43 11.92 0.78
N PHE A 107 -27.31 11.80 0.06
CA PHE A 107 -26.02 12.30 0.51
C PHE A 107 -25.92 13.83 0.37
N ILE A 108 -26.39 14.40 -0.74
CA ILE A 108 -26.44 15.85 -0.97
C ILE A 108 -27.33 16.53 0.09
N ASP A 109 -28.45 15.93 0.44
CA ASP A 109 -29.39 16.43 1.47
C ASP A 109 -28.84 16.23 2.90
N GLY A 110 -27.67 15.60 3.05
CA GLY A 110 -27.04 15.31 4.33
C GLY A 110 -27.73 14.21 5.14
N ALA A 111 -28.70 13.52 4.55
CA ALA A 111 -29.44 12.42 5.21
C ALA A 111 -28.57 11.15 5.37
N LEU A 112 -27.58 10.96 4.49
CA LEU A 112 -26.61 9.89 4.55
C LEU A 112 -25.23 10.44 4.85
N ASP A 113 -24.43 9.73 5.65
CA ASP A 113 -23.01 10.01 5.83
C ASP A 113 -22.15 9.24 4.82
N LEU A 114 -20.87 9.62 4.72
CA LEU A 114 -19.92 9.02 3.79
C LEU A 114 -19.72 7.51 4.03
N GLU A 115 -19.81 7.05 5.27
CA GLU A 115 -19.62 5.64 5.62
C GLU A 115 -20.77 4.79 5.10
N ARG A 116 -22.03 5.24 5.29
CA ARG A 116 -23.20 4.58 4.71
C ARG A 116 -23.19 4.60 3.20
N VAL A 117 -22.81 5.73 2.60
CA VAL A 117 -22.70 5.86 1.13
C VAL A 117 -21.65 4.88 0.58
N ARG A 118 -20.51 4.73 1.25
CA ARG A 118 -19.50 3.73 0.86
C ARG A 118 -20.02 2.32 1.01
N THR A 119 -20.67 2.00 2.12
CA THR A 119 -21.27 0.68 2.33
C THR A 119 -22.24 0.35 1.21
N ILE A 120 -23.16 1.25 0.88
CA ILE A 120 -24.11 1.04 -0.23
C ILE A 120 -23.38 0.88 -1.56
N HIS A 121 -22.43 1.75 -1.87
CA HIS A 121 -21.63 1.68 -3.10
C HIS A 121 -20.89 0.35 -3.24
N ASP A 122 -20.17 -0.07 -2.20
CA ASP A 122 -19.31 -1.25 -2.25
C ASP A 122 -20.14 -2.54 -2.42
N HIS A 123 -21.29 -2.66 -1.76
CA HIS A 123 -22.19 -3.81 -1.89
C HIS A 123 -22.95 -3.82 -3.24
N LEU A 124 -23.27 -2.64 -3.81
CA LEU A 124 -23.93 -2.57 -5.11
C LEU A 124 -22.97 -2.60 -6.31
N LEU A 125 -21.65 -2.53 -6.10
CA LEU A 125 -20.66 -2.40 -7.18
C LEU A 125 -20.75 -3.52 -8.21
N HIS A 126 -21.15 -4.70 -7.80
CA HIS A 126 -21.26 -5.89 -8.65
C HIS A 126 -22.69 -6.37 -8.85
N ALA A 127 -23.68 -5.65 -8.33
CA ALA A 127 -25.08 -5.99 -8.56
C ALA A 127 -25.48 -5.72 -10.02
N ARG A 128 -26.46 -6.46 -10.53
CA ARG A 128 -27.05 -6.13 -11.83
C ARG A 128 -27.72 -4.74 -11.77
N PRO A 129 -27.58 -3.92 -12.82
CA PRO A 129 -28.18 -2.59 -12.83
C PRO A 129 -29.69 -2.59 -12.48
N GLU A 130 -30.43 -3.58 -13.01
CA GLU A 130 -31.87 -3.73 -12.80
C GLU A 130 -32.19 -4.02 -11.32
N THR A 131 -31.44 -4.95 -10.73
CA THR A 131 -31.58 -5.31 -9.29
C THR A 131 -31.23 -4.13 -8.39
N ALA A 132 -30.14 -3.43 -8.71
CA ALA A 132 -29.76 -2.23 -7.95
C ALA A 132 -30.81 -1.12 -8.01
N VAL A 133 -31.47 -0.93 -9.18
CA VAL A 133 -32.59 0.01 -9.32
C VAL A 133 -33.80 -0.41 -8.48
N ALA A 134 -34.18 -1.68 -8.57
CA ALA A 134 -35.35 -2.19 -7.85
C ALA A 134 -35.19 -2.08 -6.31
N LEU A 135 -33.99 -2.28 -5.80
CA LEU A 135 -33.70 -2.29 -4.37
C LEU A 135 -33.35 -0.92 -3.79
N GLU A 136 -33.12 0.12 -4.61
CA GLU A 136 -32.57 1.40 -4.16
C GLU A 136 -33.42 2.04 -3.06
N THR A 137 -34.75 1.99 -3.15
CA THR A 137 -35.66 2.57 -2.14
C THR A 137 -35.59 1.83 -0.80
N GLU A 138 -35.53 0.49 -0.83
CA GLU A 138 -35.45 -0.33 0.39
C GLU A 138 -34.10 -0.15 1.08
N ILE A 139 -33.01 -0.12 0.30
CA ILE A 139 -31.67 0.16 0.79
C ILE A 139 -31.59 1.53 1.45
N LEU A 140 -32.19 2.56 0.86
CA LEU A 140 -32.24 3.89 1.46
C LEU A 140 -33.04 3.93 2.76
N LYS A 141 -34.11 3.17 2.86
CA LYS A 141 -34.88 3.03 4.11
C LYS A 141 -34.01 2.39 5.18
N ALA A 142 -33.35 1.28 4.86
CA ALA A 142 -32.43 0.60 5.77
C ALA A 142 -31.26 1.51 6.20
N ALA A 143 -30.70 2.29 5.26
CA ALA A 143 -29.58 3.18 5.52
C ALA A 143 -29.92 4.31 6.51
N ARG A 144 -31.18 4.73 6.61
CA ARG A 144 -31.63 5.73 7.59
C ARG A 144 -31.77 5.16 8.99
N GLU A 145 -32.00 3.87 9.12
CA GLU A 145 -32.35 3.20 10.37
C GLU A 145 -31.19 2.38 10.96
N MET A 146 -30.19 1.97 10.13
CA MET A 146 -29.16 1.02 10.53
C MET A 146 -27.75 1.66 10.60
N ALA A 147 -26.91 1.09 11.47
CA ALA A 147 -25.47 1.36 11.47
C ALA A 147 -24.80 0.73 10.22
N PRO A 148 -23.66 1.27 9.72
CA PRO A 148 -23.03 0.81 8.47
C PRO A 148 -22.80 -0.69 8.37
N GLY A 149 -22.30 -1.34 9.44
CA GLY A 149 -22.08 -2.79 9.44
C GLY A 149 -23.37 -3.63 9.38
N ALA A 150 -24.47 -3.15 9.99
CA ALA A 150 -25.77 -3.80 9.88
C ALA A 150 -26.40 -3.56 8.50
N LEU A 151 -26.23 -2.35 7.96
CA LEU A 151 -26.66 -1.97 6.62
C LEU A 151 -26.03 -2.87 5.55
N GLY A 152 -24.73 -3.14 5.64
CA GLY A 152 -24.05 -4.04 4.68
C GLY A 152 -24.69 -5.42 4.63
N ARG A 153 -24.94 -6.04 5.81
CA ARG A 153 -25.62 -7.34 5.89
C ARG A 153 -27.04 -7.32 5.33
N GLU A 154 -27.77 -6.22 5.55
CA GLU A 154 -29.12 -6.08 5.01
C GLU A 154 -29.11 -5.94 3.48
N ILE A 155 -28.16 -5.19 2.92
CA ILE A 155 -28.01 -5.08 1.48
C ILE A 155 -27.67 -6.45 0.86
N ASP A 156 -26.77 -7.22 1.47
CA ASP A 156 -26.46 -8.57 1.02
C ASP A 156 -27.68 -9.48 1.05
N ARG A 157 -28.50 -9.41 2.13
CA ARG A 157 -29.74 -10.17 2.21
C ARG A 157 -30.72 -9.81 1.09
N LEU A 158 -30.92 -8.52 0.82
CA LEU A 158 -31.80 -8.04 -0.24
C LEU A 158 -31.30 -8.47 -1.64
N LEU A 159 -29.99 -8.42 -1.88
CA LEU A 159 -29.38 -8.85 -3.15
C LEU A 159 -29.55 -10.36 -3.37
N ILE A 160 -29.35 -11.18 -2.33
CA ILE A 160 -29.53 -12.62 -2.40
C ILE A 160 -31.00 -12.97 -2.67
N GLU A 161 -31.94 -12.30 -2.00
CA GLU A 161 -33.38 -12.52 -2.23
C GLU A 161 -33.82 -12.13 -3.65
N ALA A 162 -33.27 -11.03 -4.17
CA ALA A 162 -33.64 -10.52 -5.49
C ALA A 162 -32.99 -11.30 -6.64
N ASP A 163 -31.75 -11.78 -6.50
CA ASP A 163 -30.99 -12.47 -7.56
C ASP A 163 -29.93 -13.43 -7.02
N ALA A 164 -30.36 -14.51 -6.40
CA ALA A 164 -29.48 -15.50 -5.76
C ALA A 164 -28.45 -16.13 -6.72
N ASP A 165 -28.81 -16.32 -7.98
CA ASP A 165 -27.90 -16.93 -8.97
C ASP A 165 -26.79 -15.97 -9.38
N TRP A 166 -27.12 -14.72 -9.56
CA TRP A 166 -26.13 -13.67 -9.85
C TRP A 166 -25.19 -13.45 -8.65
N ASP A 167 -25.73 -13.34 -7.44
CA ASP A 167 -24.93 -13.19 -6.21
C ASP A 167 -23.94 -14.35 -6.09
N ARG A 168 -24.38 -15.59 -6.29
CA ARG A 168 -23.50 -16.77 -6.29
C ARG A 168 -22.40 -16.68 -7.35
N ALA A 169 -22.70 -16.21 -8.55
CA ALA A 169 -21.73 -16.03 -9.62
C ALA A 169 -20.70 -14.92 -9.27
N VAL A 170 -21.15 -13.80 -8.69
CA VAL A 170 -20.30 -12.69 -8.23
C VAL A 170 -19.34 -13.17 -7.12
N ARG A 171 -19.86 -13.86 -6.09
CA ARG A 171 -19.03 -14.42 -5.00
C ARG A 171 -17.98 -15.40 -5.52
N LYS A 172 -18.36 -16.29 -6.46
CA LYS A 172 -17.41 -17.21 -7.10
C LYS A 172 -16.32 -16.49 -7.89
N ARG A 173 -16.67 -15.38 -8.55
CA ARG A 173 -15.70 -14.53 -9.28
C ARG A 173 -14.78 -13.82 -8.29
N ALA A 174 -15.32 -13.15 -7.27
CA ALA A 174 -14.57 -12.44 -6.25
C ALA A 174 -13.56 -13.37 -5.54
N ALA A 175 -13.98 -14.58 -5.19
CA ALA A 175 -13.11 -15.61 -4.62
C ALA A 175 -11.90 -15.97 -5.50
N ARG A 176 -11.97 -15.75 -6.82
CA ARG A 176 -10.88 -16.03 -7.77
C ARG A 176 -10.00 -14.81 -8.05
N THR A 177 -10.59 -13.60 -8.09
CA THR A 177 -9.93 -12.41 -8.63
C THR A 177 -9.57 -11.37 -7.59
N GLU A 178 -10.17 -11.41 -6.39
CA GLU A 178 -10.01 -10.34 -5.40
C GLU A 178 -9.15 -10.73 -4.21
N LYS A 179 -8.85 -12.01 -4.03
CA LYS A 179 -7.98 -12.47 -2.95
C LYS A 179 -6.62 -11.80 -3.03
N ARG A 180 -6.16 -11.26 -1.90
CA ARG A 180 -4.87 -10.57 -1.83
C ARG A 180 -4.37 -10.45 -0.40
N ILE A 181 -3.06 -10.31 -0.26
CA ILE A 181 -2.40 -9.97 1.01
C ILE A 181 -1.79 -8.57 0.87
N ARG A 182 -1.99 -7.76 1.89
CA ARG A 182 -1.42 -6.40 1.99
C ARG A 182 -0.64 -6.25 3.28
N LEU A 183 0.62 -5.87 3.15
CA LEU A 183 1.48 -5.47 4.27
C LEU A 183 1.47 -3.94 4.40
N ARG A 184 1.19 -3.43 5.59
CA ARG A 184 1.28 -2.01 5.92
C ARG A 184 2.20 -1.83 7.12
N ARG A 185 3.31 -1.14 6.92
CA ARG A 185 4.19 -0.73 8.01
C ARG A 185 3.47 0.27 8.92
N ARG A 186 3.58 0.08 10.23
CA ARG A 186 3.01 0.95 11.26
C ARG A 186 4.14 1.60 12.07
N ALA A 187 3.80 2.53 12.92
CA ALA A 187 4.75 3.08 13.89
C ALA A 187 5.24 2.02 14.89
N ARG A 188 6.36 2.29 15.56
CA ARG A 188 6.94 1.47 16.64
C ARG A 188 7.33 0.05 16.21
N GLY A 189 7.77 -0.14 14.96
CA GLY A 189 8.22 -1.44 14.47
C GLY A 189 7.10 -2.46 14.19
N LEU A 190 5.84 -2.07 14.35
CA LEU A 190 4.70 -2.93 14.05
C LEU A 190 4.36 -2.93 12.56
N SER A 191 3.70 -3.98 12.11
CA SER A 191 3.16 -4.09 10.76
C SER A 191 1.77 -4.71 10.80
N SER A 192 0.90 -4.24 9.93
CA SER A 192 -0.43 -4.84 9.72
C SER A 192 -0.39 -5.68 8.46
N LEU A 193 -0.69 -6.98 8.59
CA LEU A 193 -0.89 -7.90 7.49
C LEU A 193 -2.39 -8.13 7.35
N THR A 194 -2.95 -7.70 6.22
CA THR A 194 -4.39 -7.83 5.94
C THR A 194 -4.57 -8.78 4.77
N THR A 195 -5.29 -9.85 4.97
CA THR A 195 -5.64 -10.83 3.94
C THR A 195 -7.11 -10.67 3.57
N LEU A 196 -7.40 -10.57 2.28
CA LEU A 196 -8.76 -10.68 1.74
C LEU A 196 -8.91 -12.09 1.17
N MET A 197 -9.84 -12.86 1.73
CA MET A 197 -10.13 -14.24 1.40
C MET A 197 -11.63 -14.50 1.46
N THR A 198 -12.09 -15.69 1.16
CA THR A 198 -13.52 -16.05 1.32
C THR A 198 -13.89 -16.20 2.79
N ASP A 199 -15.17 -16.04 3.11
CA ASP A 199 -15.69 -16.18 4.49
C ASP A 199 -15.32 -17.56 5.07
N GLY A 200 -15.52 -18.64 4.31
CA GLY A 200 -15.18 -19.99 4.79
C GLY A 200 -13.69 -20.18 5.10
N GLU A 201 -12.79 -19.58 4.29
CA GLU A 201 -11.35 -19.61 4.58
C GLU A 201 -10.99 -18.75 5.80
N ALA A 202 -11.68 -17.63 6.00
CA ALA A 202 -11.48 -16.77 7.15
C ALA A 202 -11.96 -17.48 8.44
N ASP A 203 -13.14 -18.12 8.42
CA ASP A 203 -13.68 -18.89 9.53
C ASP A 203 -12.78 -20.07 9.88
N GLU A 204 -12.27 -20.79 8.88
CA GLU A 204 -11.33 -21.91 9.09
C GLU A 204 -10.03 -21.42 9.76
N GLN A 205 -9.45 -20.32 9.27
CA GLN A 205 -8.23 -19.76 9.86
C GLN A 205 -8.45 -19.27 11.27
N LEU A 206 -9.56 -18.56 11.52
CA LEU A 206 -9.90 -18.06 12.85
C LEU A 206 -10.12 -19.22 13.82
N SER A 207 -10.83 -20.26 13.40
CA SER A 207 -11.05 -21.46 14.22
C SER A 207 -9.74 -22.15 14.60
N ARG A 208 -8.76 -22.23 13.71
CA ARG A 208 -7.43 -22.78 14.01
C ARG A 208 -6.67 -21.91 15.00
N ILE A 209 -6.74 -20.59 14.85
CA ILE A 209 -6.13 -19.62 15.78
C ILE A 209 -6.76 -19.76 17.16
N ASP A 210 -8.09 -19.78 17.25
CA ASP A 210 -8.81 -19.91 18.51
C ASP A 210 -8.55 -21.28 19.18
N ALA A 211 -8.35 -22.35 18.41
CA ALA A 211 -7.97 -23.66 18.94
C ALA A 211 -6.61 -23.64 19.64
N GLU A 212 -5.63 -22.89 19.13
CA GLU A 212 -4.35 -22.68 19.83
C GLU A 212 -4.51 -21.86 21.10
N VAL A 213 -5.34 -20.81 21.07
CA VAL A 213 -5.60 -19.94 22.24
C VAL A 213 -6.29 -20.70 23.37
N ILE A 214 -7.26 -21.58 23.06
CA ILE A 214 -8.00 -22.37 24.05
C ILE A 214 -7.07 -23.34 24.83
N ARG A 215 -5.94 -23.72 24.26
CA ARG A 215 -4.95 -24.59 24.92
C ARG A 215 -4.13 -23.90 26.01
N LEU A 216 -4.15 -22.56 26.04
CA LEU A 216 -3.42 -21.78 27.05
C LEU A 216 -4.14 -21.80 28.40
N HIS A 217 -3.38 -21.67 29.47
CA HIS A 217 -3.96 -21.49 30.80
C HIS A 217 -4.68 -20.11 30.88
N PRO A 218 -5.78 -20.05 31.68
CA PRO A 218 -6.48 -18.77 31.92
C PRO A 218 -5.58 -17.66 32.50
N GLU A 219 -4.50 -18.07 33.21
CA GLU A 219 -3.53 -17.18 33.84
C GLU A 219 -2.43 -16.67 32.88
N ASP A 220 -2.51 -16.96 31.58
CA ASP A 220 -1.59 -16.41 30.59
C ASP A 220 -1.71 -14.89 30.60
N PRO A 221 -0.59 -14.14 30.77
CA PRO A 221 -0.64 -12.68 30.99
C PRO A 221 -1.03 -11.86 29.74
N ARG A 222 -1.04 -12.47 28.58
CA ARG A 222 -1.39 -11.79 27.31
C ARG A 222 -2.89 -11.56 27.20
N SER A 223 -3.30 -10.47 26.58
CA SER A 223 -4.68 -10.24 26.17
C SER A 223 -5.12 -11.25 25.10
N ASP A 224 -6.43 -11.43 24.91
CA ASP A 224 -6.96 -12.33 23.88
C ASP A 224 -6.50 -11.95 22.47
N ASP A 225 -6.40 -10.66 22.17
CA ASP A 225 -5.89 -10.19 20.87
C ASP A 225 -4.39 -10.51 20.69
N GLN A 226 -3.58 -10.41 21.77
CA GLN A 226 -2.17 -10.78 21.73
C GLN A 226 -2.02 -12.30 21.57
N ARG A 227 -2.78 -13.10 22.32
CA ARG A 227 -2.79 -14.58 22.19
C ARG A 227 -3.13 -15.01 20.76
N ARG A 228 -4.15 -14.38 20.12
CA ARG A 228 -4.53 -14.66 18.73
C ARG A 228 -3.44 -14.27 17.73
N ALA A 229 -2.78 -13.11 17.93
CA ALA A 229 -1.68 -12.67 17.06
C ALA A 229 -0.47 -13.60 17.15
N ASP A 230 -0.12 -14.05 18.36
CA ASP A 230 0.97 -15.00 18.60
C ASP A 230 0.62 -16.40 18.08
N ALA A 231 -0.64 -16.84 18.26
CA ALA A 231 -1.16 -18.10 17.71
C ALA A 231 -1.06 -18.12 16.18
N GLN A 232 -1.46 -17.04 15.51
CA GLN A 232 -1.31 -16.93 14.05
C GLN A 232 0.17 -17.04 13.65
N THR A 233 1.07 -16.38 14.38
CA THR A 233 2.50 -16.43 14.09
C THR A 233 3.07 -17.84 14.29
N ALA A 234 2.71 -18.53 15.38
CA ALA A 234 3.12 -19.89 15.65
C ALA A 234 2.64 -20.86 14.57
N LEU A 235 1.36 -20.79 14.20
CA LEU A 235 0.78 -21.61 13.12
C LEU A 235 1.48 -21.40 11.78
N MET A 236 1.86 -20.16 11.44
CA MET A 236 2.60 -19.88 10.20
C MET A 236 4.02 -20.44 10.19
N ARG A 237 4.62 -20.66 11.37
CA ARG A 237 5.93 -21.32 11.52
C ARG A 237 5.82 -22.85 11.63
N GLY A 238 4.61 -23.39 11.73
CA GLY A 238 4.38 -24.80 12.01
C GLY A 238 4.66 -25.17 13.47
N GLU A 239 4.58 -24.18 14.36
CA GLU A 239 4.82 -24.29 15.79
C GLU A 239 3.49 -24.27 16.56
N THR A 240 3.51 -24.73 17.80
CA THR A 240 2.39 -24.58 18.75
C THR A 240 2.59 -23.33 19.59
N LEU A 241 1.50 -22.66 19.97
CA LEU A 241 1.58 -21.52 20.87
C LEU A 241 1.93 -21.97 22.28
N LEU A 242 3.02 -21.44 22.84
CA LEU A 242 3.42 -21.71 24.20
C LEU A 242 2.73 -20.77 25.19
N CYS A 243 2.34 -21.29 26.36
CA CYS A 243 1.76 -20.52 27.45
C CYS A 243 2.86 -19.77 28.21
N GLU A 244 2.60 -18.49 28.54
CA GLU A 244 3.51 -17.63 29.29
C GLU A 244 3.11 -17.45 30.77
N CYS A 245 2.20 -18.25 31.31
CA CYS A 245 1.86 -18.19 32.72
C CYS A 245 3.01 -18.69 33.62
N ALA A 246 3.08 -18.21 34.85
CA ALA A 246 4.11 -18.60 35.82
C ALA A 246 4.25 -20.09 35.97
N THR A 247 3.13 -20.85 35.99
CA THR A 247 3.11 -22.31 36.12
C THR A 247 3.78 -23.02 34.95
N CYS A 248 3.65 -22.51 33.72
CA CYS A 248 4.26 -23.11 32.53
C CYS A 248 5.71 -22.71 32.33
N LEU A 249 6.11 -21.52 32.84
CA LEU A 249 7.48 -21.00 32.74
C LEU A 249 8.41 -21.54 33.83
N THR A 250 7.87 -22.09 34.95
CA THR A 250 8.68 -22.74 35.95
C THR A 250 9.17 -24.09 35.40
N PRO A 251 10.50 -24.36 35.41
CA PRO A 251 11.02 -25.67 35.04
C PRO A 251 10.39 -26.74 35.96
N ARG A 252 9.79 -27.75 35.39
CA ARG A 252 9.36 -28.92 36.19
C ARG A 252 10.63 -29.58 36.70
N ASP A 253 10.69 -29.88 38.00
CA ASP A 253 11.78 -30.64 38.64
C ASP A 253 11.99 -32.05 38.04
N SER A 254 11.14 -32.46 37.08
CA SER A 254 11.24 -33.75 36.38
C SER A 254 12.33 -33.84 35.31
N ASP A 255 12.95 -32.70 34.92
CA ASP A 255 14.06 -32.69 33.94
C ASP A 255 15.44 -32.69 34.60
N ARG A 256 15.49 -32.81 35.93
CA ARG A 256 16.71 -33.13 36.66
C ARG A 256 16.98 -34.61 36.46
N ALA A 257 17.86 -34.94 35.51
CA ALA A 257 18.43 -36.29 35.40
C ALA A 257 18.95 -36.70 36.79
N PRO A 258 18.74 -37.94 37.25
CA PRO A 258 19.33 -38.40 38.52
C PRO A 258 20.84 -38.24 38.39
N GLU A 259 21.45 -37.51 39.33
CA GLU A 259 22.87 -37.49 39.55
C GLU A 259 23.29 -38.93 39.84
N HIS A 260 23.94 -39.58 38.87
CA HIS A 260 24.63 -40.82 39.11
C HIS A 260 25.85 -40.50 39.95
N ASP A 261 25.82 -40.87 41.23
CA ASP A 261 26.98 -41.08 42.05
C ASP A 261 27.81 -42.17 41.38
N ASP A 262 28.97 -41.77 40.87
CA ASP A 262 30.00 -42.69 40.39
C ASP A 262 31.12 -42.71 41.44
N PRO A 263 31.39 -43.87 42.06
CA PRO A 263 32.69 -44.01 42.72
C PRO A 263 33.67 -44.78 41.85
N ASP A 264 34.81 -44.19 41.64
CA ASP A 264 36.15 -44.75 41.48
C ASP A 264 36.54 -45.61 40.27
N THR A 265 37.63 -45.13 39.71
CA THR A 265 38.87 -45.81 39.31
C THR A 265 39.16 -46.01 37.84
N ALA A 266 40.22 -45.37 37.52
CA ALA A 266 41.49 -45.85 36.91
C ALA A 266 41.57 -46.16 35.41
N ASP A 267 42.45 -45.38 34.79
CA ASP A 267 43.48 -45.72 33.78
C ASP A 267 43.16 -46.69 32.63
N ASN A 268 43.20 -46.18 31.40
CA ASN A 268 44.19 -46.63 30.39
C ASN A 268 43.91 -45.94 29.01
N GLU A 269 44.92 -45.23 28.56
CA GLU A 269 45.20 -44.95 27.13
C GLU A 269 46.06 -46.08 26.53
N PRO A 270 46.42 -46.01 25.23
CA PRO A 270 45.69 -45.93 23.97
C PRO A 270 46.05 -47.08 22.99
N SER A 271 45.40 -47.24 21.87
CA SER A 271 46.09 -47.78 20.68
C SER A 271 45.34 -47.46 19.36
N ASP A 272 46.12 -46.94 18.47
CA ASP A 272 45.90 -46.80 17.03
C ASP A 272 45.59 -48.13 16.33
N THR A 273 44.85 -48.09 15.22
CA THR A 273 45.14 -48.76 13.93
C THR A 273 43.99 -48.53 12.96
N ASP A 274 44.23 -47.78 11.96
CA ASP A 274 44.44 -48.01 10.53
C ASP A 274 43.50 -48.94 9.73
N CYS A 275 43.26 -48.44 8.48
CA CYS A 275 42.98 -49.16 7.22
C CYS A 275 41.52 -49.41 6.86
N ALA A 276 41.04 -49.26 5.71
CA ALA A 276 41.51 -48.93 4.37
C ALA A 276 40.33 -49.08 3.38
N ALA A 277 40.44 -48.39 2.31
CA ALA A 277 39.68 -48.33 1.07
C ALA A 277 39.23 -49.68 0.43
N THR A 278 38.14 -49.58 -0.40
CA THR A 278 38.00 -50.19 -1.75
C THR A 278 36.74 -49.60 -2.38
N ASP A 279 36.76 -48.85 -3.41
CA ASP A 279 36.93 -49.02 -4.85
C ASP A 279 35.98 -50.05 -5.51
N GLY A 280 35.24 -49.63 -6.52
CA GLY A 280 34.33 -50.49 -7.29
C GLY A 280 33.59 -49.76 -8.42
N THR A 281 34.28 -49.48 -9.47
CA THR A 281 33.92 -49.11 -10.85
C THR A 281 32.86 -49.98 -11.55
N ARG A 282 32.08 -49.38 -12.48
CA ARG A 282 31.87 -49.68 -13.93
C ARG A 282 30.44 -49.37 -14.35
N SER A 283 30.24 -48.51 -15.32
CA SER A 283 30.35 -48.54 -16.80
C SER A 283 29.16 -49.13 -17.55
N GLY A 284 28.75 -48.41 -18.60
CA GLY A 284 27.99 -48.93 -19.75
C GLY A 284 26.88 -48.01 -20.18
N SER A 285 27.06 -47.09 -21.06
CA SER A 285 26.99 -47.03 -22.55
C SER A 285 25.61 -47.37 -23.13
N SER A 286 24.98 -46.45 -23.83
CA SER A 286 24.88 -46.28 -25.26
C SER A 286 23.50 -45.84 -25.74
N THR A 287 23.50 -44.75 -26.51
CA THR A 287 22.87 -44.49 -27.84
C THR A 287 21.32 -44.50 -27.93
N SER A 288 20.69 -43.46 -28.37
CA SER A 288 20.55 -42.85 -29.69
C SER A 288 19.32 -41.95 -29.79
N ALA A 289 19.50 -40.83 -30.39
CA ALA A 289 18.69 -39.97 -31.25
C ALA A 289 17.16 -40.16 -31.36
N ALA A 290 16.42 -39.04 -31.14
CA ALA A 290 15.46 -38.50 -32.11
C ALA A 290 14.99 -37.10 -31.72
N THR A 291 15.04 -36.25 -32.68
CA THR A 291 14.52 -34.90 -32.90
C THR A 291 13.09 -34.61 -32.40
N GLY A 292 12.91 -33.42 -31.79
CA GLY A 292 11.56 -32.85 -31.56
C GLY A 292 11.70 -31.43 -30.99
N ASP A 293 11.39 -30.47 -31.84
CA ASP A 293 11.30 -29.04 -31.54
C ASP A 293 10.30 -28.74 -30.44
N GLU A 294 10.74 -28.02 -29.41
CA GLU A 294 9.85 -27.31 -28.48
C GLU A 294 10.45 -25.97 -28.08
N PRO A 295 9.61 -24.87 -27.97
CA PRO A 295 10.12 -23.52 -27.79
C PRO A 295 10.53 -23.23 -26.34
N PRO A 296 11.36 -22.22 -26.08
CA PRO A 296 12.00 -22.02 -24.80
C PRO A 296 11.04 -21.47 -23.74
N THR A 297 10.89 -22.21 -22.66
CA THR A 297 10.28 -21.78 -21.41
C THR A 297 11.20 -20.80 -20.68
N SER A 298 10.60 -19.68 -20.30
CA SER A 298 11.21 -18.64 -19.49
C SER A 298 11.75 -19.19 -18.15
N GLN A 299 13.03 -19.11 -17.97
CA GLN A 299 13.69 -19.40 -16.70
C GLN A 299 13.44 -18.28 -15.71
N SER A 300 12.84 -18.61 -14.55
CA SER A 300 12.84 -17.78 -13.36
C SER A 300 14.25 -17.74 -12.76
N PRO A 301 14.79 -16.58 -12.42
CA PRO A 301 16.06 -16.50 -11.73
C PRO A 301 15.88 -16.48 -10.21
N ASN A 302 16.79 -17.20 -9.54
CA ASN A 302 17.26 -17.06 -8.16
C ASN A 302 16.55 -17.86 -7.07
N THR A 303 16.95 -19.10 -6.98
CA THR A 303 17.09 -19.81 -5.70
C THR A 303 18.46 -19.42 -5.10
N ILE A 304 18.44 -18.66 -3.99
CA ILE A 304 19.62 -18.38 -3.17
C ILE A 304 19.88 -19.64 -2.32
N PRO A 305 21.12 -20.19 -2.27
CA PRO A 305 21.45 -21.29 -1.40
C PRO A 305 21.30 -20.90 0.08
N PRO A 306 20.90 -21.81 0.99
CA PRO A 306 20.61 -21.49 2.38
C PRO A 306 21.81 -21.10 3.26
N ASP A 307 23.03 -21.16 2.79
CA ASP A 307 24.26 -20.93 3.57
C ASP A 307 25.10 -19.72 3.13
N ALA A 308 24.55 -18.77 2.37
CA ALA A 308 25.26 -17.53 2.08
C ALA A 308 25.13 -16.55 3.25
N PRO A 309 26.25 -16.08 3.84
CA PRO A 309 26.18 -15.04 4.87
C PRO A 309 25.54 -13.77 4.29
N PRO A 310 24.77 -13.01 5.09
CA PRO A 310 24.12 -11.80 4.61
C PRO A 310 25.18 -10.84 4.04
N PRO A 311 24.87 -10.13 2.94
CA PRO A 311 25.80 -9.17 2.35
C PRO A 311 26.18 -8.14 3.41
N ARG A 312 27.45 -8.04 3.73
CA ARG A 312 28.01 -7.00 4.60
C ARG A 312 27.72 -5.67 3.94
N LEU A 313 27.01 -4.81 4.66
CA LEU A 313 26.90 -3.40 4.32
C LEU A 313 28.33 -2.85 4.14
N PRO A 314 28.61 -2.10 3.07
CA PRO A 314 29.92 -1.49 2.90
C PRO A 314 30.20 -0.58 4.07
N THR A 315 31.31 -0.82 4.76
CA THR A 315 31.85 0.06 5.78
C THR A 315 32.00 1.47 5.20
N PRO A 316 31.61 2.53 5.91
CA PRO A 316 31.77 3.90 5.45
C PRO A 316 33.26 4.27 5.52
N GLY A 317 33.96 4.11 4.42
CA GLY A 317 35.42 4.37 4.38
C GLY A 317 35.95 4.25 2.95
N SER A 318 35.51 5.04 2.06
CA SER A 318 36.22 5.76 0.98
C SER A 318 35.18 6.51 0.16
N VAL A 319 34.76 7.61 0.71
CA VAL A 319 33.91 8.57 0.00
C VAL A 319 34.88 9.44 -0.80
N ASN A 320 34.86 9.28 -2.10
CA ASN A 320 35.24 10.35 -2.99
C ASN A 320 34.51 11.61 -2.53
N THR A 321 35.27 12.63 -2.23
CA THR A 321 34.86 13.90 -1.70
C THR A 321 33.63 14.46 -2.45
N ARG A 322 32.47 14.11 -1.95
CA ARG A 322 31.25 14.87 -2.16
C ARG A 322 31.55 16.26 -1.59
N ALA A 323 31.46 17.31 -2.40
CA ALA A 323 31.49 18.66 -1.88
C ALA A 323 30.60 18.67 -0.65
N THR A 324 31.19 18.90 0.52
CA THR A 324 30.49 18.95 1.79
C THR A 324 29.43 20.02 1.66
N ARG A 325 28.19 19.58 1.41
CA ARG A 325 27.03 20.45 1.56
C ARG A 325 27.02 20.86 3.03
N SER A 326 27.37 22.12 3.28
CA SER A 326 27.23 22.72 4.61
C SER A 326 25.78 22.51 5.03
N ARG A 327 25.54 21.72 6.06
CA ARG A 327 24.21 21.61 6.64
C ARG A 327 23.85 23.02 7.12
N PRO A 328 22.78 23.64 6.63
CA PRO A 328 22.29 24.89 7.23
C PRO A 328 21.98 24.61 8.70
N GLY A 329 22.37 25.54 9.56
CA GLY A 329 22.24 25.42 11.01
C GLY A 329 20.84 25.04 11.48
N GLY A 330 20.74 24.50 12.68
CA GLY A 330 19.55 23.87 13.24
C GLY A 330 18.30 24.72 13.17
N GLY A 331 17.36 24.28 12.34
CA GLY A 331 15.99 24.75 12.20
C GLY A 331 15.10 23.60 11.75
N THR A 332 13.79 23.77 11.85
CA THR A 332 12.83 22.80 11.32
C THR A 332 13.01 22.61 9.82
N LEU A 333 12.56 21.49 9.27
CA LEU A 333 12.59 21.22 7.83
C LEU A 333 11.94 22.37 7.04
N ILE A 334 10.84 22.95 7.56
CA ILE A 334 10.10 24.07 6.95
C ILE A 334 10.94 25.35 6.98
N GLU A 335 11.64 25.66 8.05
CA GLU A 335 12.49 26.85 8.15
C GLU A 335 13.69 26.75 7.21
N ARG A 336 14.33 25.58 7.14
CA ARG A 336 15.43 25.34 6.19
C ARG A 336 14.94 25.45 4.76
N TRP A 337 13.75 24.91 4.50
CA TRP A 337 13.11 25.00 3.19
C TRP A 337 12.79 26.44 2.79
N ARG A 338 12.20 27.26 3.71
CA ARG A 338 11.95 28.68 3.45
C ARG A 338 13.24 29.47 3.23
N ALA A 339 14.31 29.14 3.95
CA ALA A 339 15.62 29.76 3.74
C ALA A 339 16.22 29.48 2.35
N ILE A 340 15.90 28.32 1.75
CA ILE A 340 16.35 27.93 0.41
C ILE A 340 15.49 28.56 -0.67
N VAL A 341 14.16 28.48 -0.50
CA VAL A 341 13.19 28.90 -1.54
C VAL A 341 12.88 30.38 -1.45
N GLY A 342 13.05 31.01 -0.26
CA GLY A 342 12.67 32.40 -0.02
C GLY A 342 11.16 32.61 -0.02
N ASP A 343 10.74 33.87 0.01
CA ASP A 343 9.32 34.25 -0.04
C ASP A 343 8.78 34.32 -1.48
N ASP A 344 9.65 34.32 -2.48
CA ASP A 344 9.30 34.28 -3.91
C ASP A 344 10.05 33.17 -4.65
N PRO A 345 9.48 31.95 -4.69
CA PRO A 345 10.11 30.80 -5.34
C PRO A 345 10.19 30.90 -6.87
N ILE A 346 9.49 31.84 -7.49
CA ILE A 346 9.41 31.97 -8.97
C ILE A 346 10.74 32.42 -9.57
N GLY A 347 11.56 33.15 -8.82
CA GLY A 347 12.87 33.64 -9.25
C GLY A 347 14.02 32.63 -9.09
N ILE A 348 13.79 31.44 -8.57
CA ILE A 348 14.85 30.45 -8.31
C ILE A 348 15.14 29.65 -9.59
N HIS A 349 16.40 29.65 -10.03
CA HIS A 349 16.85 28.89 -11.19
C HIS A 349 17.29 27.47 -10.81
N ALA A 350 17.13 26.54 -11.75
CA ALA A 350 17.64 25.18 -11.60
C ALA A 350 19.15 25.18 -11.25
N LEU A 351 19.56 24.31 -10.33
CA LEU A 351 20.96 24.20 -9.92
C LEU A 351 21.86 23.72 -11.09
N TYR A 352 21.36 22.79 -11.88
CA TYR A 352 22.06 22.22 -13.02
C TYR A 352 21.10 22.16 -14.23
N PRO A 353 20.89 23.28 -14.94
CA PRO A 353 19.90 23.38 -16.02
C PRO A 353 20.20 22.48 -17.21
N ASP A 354 21.47 22.08 -17.37
CA ASP A 354 21.94 21.13 -18.39
C ASP A 354 21.85 19.65 -17.95
N GLY A 355 21.59 19.38 -16.65
CA GLY A 355 21.59 18.05 -16.10
C GLY A 355 22.98 17.40 -15.95
N HIS A 356 24.04 18.21 -15.99
CA HIS A 356 25.44 17.72 -15.91
C HIS A 356 26.04 17.77 -14.50
N GLY A 357 25.27 18.23 -13.49
CA GLY A 357 25.72 18.27 -12.10
C GLY A 357 26.92 19.18 -11.85
N GLY A 358 27.14 20.19 -12.70
CA GLY A 358 28.29 21.12 -12.64
C GLY A 358 29.60 20.50 -13.14
N MET A 359 29.58 19.31 -13.71
CA MET A 359 30.77 18.65 -14.27
C MET A 359 31.04 19.12 -15.71
N LYS A 360 32.31 19.32 -16.04
CA LYS A 360 32.75 19.72 -17.42
C LYS A 360 32.85 18.50 -18.35
N LEU A 361 33.10 17.33 -17.81
CA LEU A 361 33.26 16.08 -18.57
C LEU A 361 32.35 15.01 -17.97
N PRO A 362 31.73 14.15 -18.82
CA PRO A 362 30.84 13.11 -18.34
C PRO A 362 31.66 12.03 -17.58
N PRO A 363 31.24 11.70 -16.35
CA PRO A 363 31.84 10.58 -15.63
C PRO A 363 31.53 9.23 -16.32
N PRO A 364 32.26 8.16 -15.99
CA PRO A 364 32.00 6.84 -16.56
C PRO A 364 30.55 6.42 -16.40
N GLY A 365 29.90 6.03 -17.51
CA GLY A 365 28.50 5.62 -17.55
C GLY A 365 27.48 6.75 -17.68
N ALA A 366 27.87 8.02 -17.59
CA ALA A 366 26.97 9.17 -17.67
C ALA A 366 26.24 9.30 -19.02
N LEU A 367 26.87 8.86 -20.09
CA LEU A 367 26.31 8.88 -21.45
C LEU A 367 25.52 7.61 -21.81
N SER A 368 25.25 6.73 -20.83
CA SER A 368 24.33 5.61 -20.97
C SER A 368 22.96 5.97 -20.46
N TYR A 369 21.90 5.69 -21.23
CA TYR A 369 20.52 5.94 -20.79
C TYR A 369 20.14 5.19 -19.52
N THR A 370 20.62 3.95 -19.39
CA THR A 370 20.31 3.09 -18.24
C THR A 370 21.36 3.31 -17.14
N PRO A 371 20.96 3.67 -15.91
CA PRO A 371 21.90 3.83 -14.81
C PRO A 371 22.52 2.49 -14.41
N SER A 372 23.78 2.54 -13.96
CA SER A 372 24.45 1.37 -13.38
C SER A 372 23.70 0.87 -12.14
N ARG A 373 23.88 -0.41 -11.77
CA ARG A 373 23.25 -0.98 -10.55
C ARG A 373 23.63 -0.21 -9.28
N ALA A 374 24.89 0.23 -9.19
CA ALA A 374 25.37 1.02 -8.06
C ALA A 374 24.67 2.40 -7.98
N LEU A 375 24.61 3.13 -9.12
CA LEU A 375 23.90 4.40 -9.18
C LEU A 375 22.43 4.24 -8.86
N ALA A 376 21.77 3.22 -9.42
CA ALA A 376 20.37 2.93 -9.16
C ALA A 376 20.09 2.64 -7.67
N ALA A 377 20.96 1.90 -7.00
CA ALA A 377 20.87 1.62 -5.57
C ALA A 377 21.01 2.90 -4.73
N THR A 378 21.99 3.75 -5.06
CA THR A 378 22.22 5.03 -4.37
C THR A 378 21.03 5.97 -4.53
N VAL A 379 20.49 6.13 -5.76
CA VAL A 379 19.31 6.98 -6.02
C VAL A 379 18.11 6.52 -5.21
N ARG A 380 17.85 5.21 -5.13
CA ARG A 380 16.73 4.65 -4.35
C ARG A 380 16.94 4.79 -2.85
N ALA A 381 18.17 4.64 -2.36
CA ALA A 381 18.49 4.83 -0.94
C ALA A 381 18.31 6.31 -0.50
N GLU A 382 18.69 7.25 -1.36
CA GLU A 382 18.49 8.68 -1.10
C GLU A 382 17.03 9.12 -1.25
N ASN A 383 16.23 8.41 -2.06
CA ASN A 383 14.84 8.75 -2.35
C ASN A 383 13.97 7.50 -2.25
N PRO A 384 13.47 7.15 -1.05
CA PRO A 384 12.72 5.92 -0.82
C PRO A 384 11.34 5.87 -1.47
N TYR A 385 10.86 7.01 -1.99
CA TYR A 385 9.54 7.13 -2.64
C TYR A 385 9.63 7.92 -3.95
N CYS A 386 8.56 7.84 -4.75
CA CYS A 386 8.35 8.67 -5.92
C CYS A 386 8.50 10.15 -5.57
N LEU A 387 9.24 10.90 -6.38
CA LEU A 387 9.54 12.32 -6.15
C LEU A 387 8.35 13.28 -6.35
N HIS A 388 7.22 12.79 -6.88
CA HIS A 388 6.05 13.64 -7.09
C HIS A 388 5.38 13.99 -5.77
N PRO A 389 4.94 15.26 -5.55
CA PRO A 389 4.29 15.70 -4.33
C PRO A 389 3.12 14.79 -3.92
N GLY A 390 3.09 14.38 -2.65
CA GLY A 390 2.04 13.51 -2.11
C GLY A 390 2.06 12.06 -2.58
N CYS A 391 3.03 11.64 -3.41
CA CYS A 391 3.14 10.26 -3.86
C CYS A 391 3.95 9.40 -2.89
N ASN A 392 3.37 8.29 -2.48
CA ASN A 392 3.98 7.33 -1.55
C ASN A 392 4.32 5.97 -2.19
N VAL A 393 4.45 5.93 -3.52
CA VAL A 393 4.89 4.72 -4.23
C VAL A 393 6.36 4.49 -3.92
N PRO A 394 6.73 3.31 -3.36
CA PRO A 394 8.13 2.99 -3.04
C PRO A 394 9.03 3.06 -4.28
N SER A 395 10.28 3.48 -4.09
CA SER A 395 11.24 3.71 -5.18
C SER A 395 11.61 2.42 -5.94
N GLU A 396 11.48 1.25 -5.32
CA GLU A 396 11.68 -0.06 -5.97
C GLU A 396 10.62 -0.32 -7.07
N ARG A 397 9.45 0.32 -6.94
CA ARG A 397 8.34 0.23 -7.90
C ARG A 397 8.29 1.42 -8.86
N CYS A 398 9.33 2.25 -8.85
CA CYS A 398 9.46 3.43 -9.69
C CYS A 398 10.47 3.20 -10.81
N ASP A 399 10.24 3.87 -11.93
CA ASP A 399 11.27 4.08 -12.94
C ASP A 399 12.30 5.08 -12.38
N LEU A 400 13.56 4.96 -12.78
CA LEU A 400 14.57 5.99 -12.55
C LEU A 400 14.56 6.94 -13.75
N ASP A 401 14.00 8.12 -13.54
CA ASP A 401 13.75 9.12 -14.58
C ASP A 401 14.77 10.26 -14.49
N HIS A 402 15.18 10.76 -15.66
CA HIS A 402 16.07 11.93 -15.76
C HIS A 402 15.31 13.22 -15.46
N ILE A 403 15.78 14.06 -14.57
CA ILE A 403 15.19 15.37 -14.28
C ILE A 403 15.27 16.26 -15.52
N VAL A 404 16.47 16.47 -16.05
CA VAL A 404 16.72 16.99 -17.39
C VAL A 404 16.78 15.83 -18.36
N GLU A 405 16.02 15.88 -19.45
CA GLU A 405 15.83 14.76 -20.38
C GLU A 405 17.17 14.29 -21.00
N PHE A 406 17.34 12.98 -21.08
CA PHE A 406 18.47 12.35 -21.76
C PHE A 406 18.29 12.40 -23.27
N ASP A 407 19.26 12.92 -24.01
CA ASP A 407 19.24 12.90 -25.47
C ASP A 407 19.87 11.58 -25.98
N ARG A 408 19.05 10.69 -26.51
CA ARG A 408 19.50 9.38 -27.02
C ARG A 408 20.34 9.48 -28.29
N HIS A 409 20.24 10.59 -29.03
CA HIS A 409 20.98 10.83 -30.26
C HIS A 409 22.31 11.54 -30.01
N ARG A 410 22.32 12.42 -29.01
CA ARG A 410 23.48 13.21 -28.60
C ARG A 410 23.60 13.24 -27.09
N PRO A 411 24.01 12.11 -26.48
CA PRO A 411 24.04 11.96 -25.01
C PRO A 411 24.86 13.02 -24.28
N GLU A 412 25.87 13.56 -24.94
CA GLU A 412 26.72 14.64 -24.42
C GLU A 412 26.00 15.98 -24.27
N LYS A 413 24.87 16.18 -24.98
CA LYS A 413 24.07 17.44 -24.99
C LYS A 413 22.81 17.35 -24.13
N GLY A 414 22.32 16.16 -23.84
CA GLY A 414 21.19 15.93 -22.96
C GLY A 414 21.60 15.85 -21.50
N GLY A 415 20.61 15.69 -20.62
CA GLY A 415 20.89 15.46 -19.20
C GLY A 415 21.58 14.11 -18.97
N TRP A 416 22.66 14.11 -18.20
CA TRP A 416 23.48 12.93 -17.97
C TRP A 416 22.86 11.98 -16.96
N THR A 417 23.21 10.69 -17.09
CA THR A 417 22.83 9.62 -16.14
C THR A 417 23.73 9.67 -14.91
N ILE A 418 23.43 10.60 -14.02
CA ILE A 418 24.19 10.90 -12.79
C ILE A 418 23.25 11.12 -11.60
N LEU A 419 23.78 11.01 -10.38
CA LEU A 419 23.00 11.11 -9.14
C LEU A 419 22.18 12.40 -9.02
N THR A 420 22.71 13.51 -9.50
CA THR A 420 22.04 14.83 -9.44
C THR A 420 21.01 15.05 -10.55
N ASN A 421 20.88 14.13 -11.49
CA ASN A 421 19.91 14.23 -12.59
C ASN A 421 18.95 13.05 -12.69
N ILE A 422 19.02 12.06 -11.79
CA ILE A 422 18.13 10.91 -11.80
C ILE A 422 17.33 10.83 -10.48
N GLY A 423 16.04 10.54 -10.60
CA GLY A 423 15.18 10.30 -9.45
C GLY A 423 14.07 9.29 -9.69
N PRO A 424 13.54 8.63 -8.63
CA PRO A 424 12.45 7.67 -8.77
C PRO A 424 11.13 8.38 -9.09
N ARG A 425 10.46 7.94 -10.16
CA ARG A 425 9.10 8.33 -10.50
C ARG A 425 8.25 7.10 -10.78
N CYS A 426 7.10 7.00 -10.14
CA CYS A 426 6.16 5.93 -10.48
C CYS A 426 5.65 6.12 -11.92
N ARG A 427 5.18 5.06 -12.53
CA ARG A 427 4.75 5.07 -13.96
C ARG A 427 3.77 6.20 -14.29
N LEU A 428 2.84 6.50 -13.38
CA LEU A 428 1.89 7.60 -13.54
C LEU A 428 2.62 8.95 -13.70
N HIS A 429 3.46 9.30 -12.72
CA HIS A 429 4.13 10.60 -12.66
C HIS A 429 5.28 10.73 -13.67
N HIS A 430 5.90 9.61 -14.05
CA HIS A 430 6.83 9.56 -15.19
C HIS A 430 6.11 9.92 -16.49
N ASN A 431 4.93 9.34 -16.77
CA ASN A 431 4.15 9.65 -17.96
C ASN A 431 3.71 11.11 -18.01
N LEU A 432 3.25 11.70 -16.88
CA LEU A 432 2.83 13.11 -16.82
C LEU A 432 3.99 14.05 -17.14
N LYS A 433 5.21 13.76 -16.66
CA LYS A 433 6.42 14.52 -16.99
C LYS A 433 6.78 14.35 -18.48
N THR A 434 6.82 13.12 -18.99
CA THR A 434 7.14 12.81 -20.39
C THR A 434 6.17 13.50 -21.37
N ARG A 435 4.88 13.60 -20.98
CA ARG A 435 3.86 14.35 -21.72
C ARG A 435 3.97 15.87 -21.56
N LYS A 436 4.96 16.35 -20.79
CA LYS A 436 5.20 17.78 -20.51
C LYS A 436 4.02 18.50 -19.84
N LEU A 437 3.11 17.73 -19.21
CA LEU A 437 2.00 18.27 -18.42
C LEU A 437 2.50 18.86 -17.11
N TRP A 438 3.54 18.25 -16.52
CA TRP A 438 4.17 18.71 -15.29
C TRP A 438 5.65 18.99 -15.55
N ARG A 439 6.12 20.18 -15.22
CA ARG A 439 7.53 20.57 -15.34
C ARG A 439 8.26 20.23 -14.04
N THR A 440 9.54 19.92 -14.15
CA THR A 440 10.39 19.54 -13.01
C THR A 440 11.78 20.12 -13.17
N GLU A 441 12.30 20.70 -12.11
CA GLU A 441 13.63 21.30 -12.04
C GLU A 441 14.30 20.91 -10.71
N LEU A 442 15.62 20.77 -10.68
CA LEU A 442 16.38 20.58 -9.46
C LEU A 442 16.94 21.93 -8.99
N LEU A 443 16.54 22.34 -7.81
CA LEU A 443 17.00 23.56 -7.15
C LEU A 443 18.25 23.30 -6.28
N PRO A 444 18.89 24.36 -5.76
CA PRO A 444 19.95 24.23 -4.77
C PRO A 444 19.57 23.29 -3.60
N ASP A 445 20.56 22.62 -3.02
CA ASP A 445 20.41 21.65 -1.93
C ASP A 445 19.55 20.41 -2.25
N GLY A 446 19.30 20.16 -3.54
CA GLY A 446 18.60 18.97 -3.99
C GLY A 446 17.07 19.02 -3.81
N VAL A 447 16.52 20.20 -3.59
CA VAL A 447 15.06 20.41 -3.60
C VAL A 447 14.54 20.26 -5.00
N LEU A 448 13.54 19.39 -5.18
CA LEU A 448 12.87 19.24 -6.47
C LEU A 448 11.71 20.22 -6.57
N HIS A 449 11.76 21.11 -7.54
CA HIS A 449 10.70 22.04 -7.90
C HIS A 449 9.84 21.44 -9.01
N ILE A 450 8.54 21.42 -8.79
CA ILE A 450 7.58 20.88 -9.74
C ILE A 450 6.50 21.93 -10.00
N VAL A 451 6.14 22.12 -11.25
CA VAL A 451 5.09 23.07 -11.66
C VAL A 451 3.99 22.29 -12.37
N ASP A 452 2.76 22.47 -11.91
CA ASP A 452 1.58 21.87 -12.52
C ASP A 452 1.11 22.65 -13.78
N PRO A 453 0.14 22.10 -14.53
CA PRO A 453 -0.39 22.79 -15.72
C PRO A 453 -1.09 24.14 -15.47
N LEU A 454 -1.45 24.42 -14.21
CA LEU A 454 -2.05 25.71 -13.80
C LEU A 454 -1.00 26.71 -13.32
N GLY A 455 0.30 26.35 -13.39
CA GLY A 455 1.38 27.21 -12.92
C GLY A 455 1.56 27.22 -11.40
N ARG A 456 0.96 26.28 -10.65
CA ARG A 456 1.20 26.15 -9.20
C ARG A 456 2.52 25.45 -8.96
N HIS A 457 3.24 25.91 -7.95
CA HIS A 457 4.58 25.47 -7.61
C HIS A 457 4.55 24.53 -6.39
N TYR A 458 5.25 23.41 -6.50
CA TYR A 458 5.42 22.42 -5.43
C TYR A 458 6.91 22.14 -5.25
N PHE A 459 7.32 21.92 -3.99
CA PHE A 459 8.71 21.69 -3.65
C PHE A 459 8.83 20.40 -2.82
N THR A 460 9.65 19.48 -3.29
CA THR A 460 9.94 18.24 -2.59
C THR A 460 11.37 18.30 -2.06
N PRO A 461 11.58 18.37 -0.75
CA PRO A 461 12.92 18.34 -0.18
C PRO A 461 13.55 16.94 -0.39
N PRO A 462 14.89 16.84 -0.42
CA PRO A 462 15.58 15.56 -0.45
C PRO A 462 15.22 14.76 0.81
N ALA A 463 15.14 13.45 0.71
CA ALA A 463 15.03 12.58 1.88
C ALA A 463 16.29 12.75 2.74
N LEU A 464 16.10 12.90 4.04
CA LEU A 464 17.16 13.12 5.04
C LEU A 464 17.79 11.78 5.45
#